data_29eb62060034cd322d25cb532560ca8d
#
_entry.id   29eb62060034cd322d25cb532560ca8d
#
_cell.length_a   1.000
_cell.length_b   1.000
_cell.length_c   1.000
_cell.angle_alpha   90.00
_cell.angle_beta   90.00
_cell.angle_gamma   90.00
#
_symmetry.space_group_name_H-M   'P 1'
#
loop_
_entity.id
_entity.type
_entity.pdbx_description
1 polymer ?
#
loop_
_entity_poly.entity_id
_entity_poly.type
_entity_poly.pdbx_seq_one_letter_code
_entity_poly.pdbx_strand_id
1 'polypeptide(L)'
;VLNYLINDKKVCGNIDLVYIDPPYNTGGAFETRDFKLAYDDKYTTDGYLRFMRVRLKLLHTLLSEKGSIYVHLDSNMVFHVKILMDDIFGEKNFRGMITRKKCKSKNFTRKTYGNISDYILFYSKSDSAKWNRPYDQWDDEKVLKEYPFIEEGTGRRHKRVPCHAPGTRNGATGGPWRGMMPPEGKHWQYTPEKLDEMDAKGEIYWSSNGNPRRKVYLDQSKGVPVQDIWLDYLDVNNQNSCLTGYPTEKNLDMLKRIIETSSNPGDLVLDCFAGSGTTLVAAEELGRQWIGVDIGEEAIKIIQDRFVNGTKPIGDYVSRRKKKNDFASQSLFDLDFDDEKDTSNSQKTASKVQYQMFEEI
;
A
#
# COMPACT_ATOMS: atom_id res chain seq x y z
N VAL A 1 -26.01 2.77 -10.47
CA VAL A 1 -24.80 2.24 -11.12
C VAL A 1 -24.42 0.85 -10.59
N LEU A 2 -24.20 0.62 -9.27
CA LEU A 2 -23.80 -0.71 -8.75
C LEU A 2 -24.78 -1.82 -9.14
N ASN A 3 -26.11 -1.57 -9.10
CA ASN A 3 -27.11 -2.52 -9.58
C ASN A 3 -26.98 -2.81 -11.08
N TYR A 4 -26.57 -1.84 -11.88
CA TYR A 4 -26.29 -2.05 -13.30
C TYR A 4 -25.08 -2.95 -13.49
N LEU A 5 -23.99 -2.72 -12.75
CA LEU A 5 -22.78 -3.55 -12.81
C LEU A 5 -23.03 -5.01 -12.43
N ILE A 6 -23.97 -5.28 -11.50
CA ILE A 6 -24.38 -6.65 -11.15
C ILE A 6 -25.04 -7.37 -12.32
N ASN A 7 -25.78 -6.65 -13.15
CA ASN A 7 -26.42 -7.22 -14.32
C ASN A 7 -25.46 -7.45 -15.51
N ASP A 8 -24.28 -6.85 -15.46
CA ASP A 8 -23.22 -7.09 -16.46
C ASP A 8 -22.42 -8.35 -16.09
N LYS A 9 -22.62 -9.40 -16.88
CA LYS A 9 -21.91 -10.68 -16.69
C LYS A 9 -20.39 -10.59 -16.79
N LYS A 10 -19.84 -9.54 -17.38
CA LYS A 10 -18.40 -9.31 -17.46
C LYS A 10 -17.83 -8.70 -16.18
N VAL A 11 -18.66 -8.06 -15.37
CA VAL A 11 -18.28 -7.33 -14.16
C VAL A 11 -18.69 -8.07 -12.91
N CYS A 12 -19.91 -8.61 -12.88
CA CYS A 12 -20.44 -9.32 -11.70
C CYS A 12 -19.60 -10.56 -11.38
N GLY A 13 -19.08 -10.62 -10.17
CA GLY A 13 -18.19 -11.70 -9.71
C GLY A 13 -16.79 -11.69 -10.31
N ASN A 14 -16.38 -10.61 -10.99
CA ASN A 14 -15.08 -10.48 -11.65
C ASN A 14 -14.25 -9.29 -11.15
N ILE A 15 -14.71 -8.54 -10.16
CA ILE A 15 -13.92 -7.49 -9.54
C ILE A 15 -12.91 -8.09 -8.58
N ASP A 16 -11.62 -7.81 -8.81
CA ASP A 16 -10.52 -8.37 -8.02
C ASP A 16 -10.19 -7.53 -6.80
N LEU A 17 -10.40 -6.22 -6.88
CA LEU A 17 -10.14 -5.31 -5.78
C LEU A 17 -11.20 -4.22 -5.72
N VAL A 18 -11.74 -4.01 -4.54
CA VAL A 18 -12.55 -2.84 -4.20
C VAL A 18 -11.78 -2.00 -3.18
N TYR A 19 -11.61 -0.72 -3.47
CA TYR A 19 -11.23 0.28 -2.47
C TYR A 19 -12.32 1.33 -2.42
N ILE A 20 -12.76 1.70 -1.22
CA ILE A 20 -13.73 2.78 -1.01
C ILE A 20 -13.33 3.69 0.14
N ASP A 21 -13.57 4.98 -0.05
CA ASP A 21 -13.42 6.04 0.94
C ASP A 21 -14.76 6.77 1.07
N PRO A 22 -15.76 6.16 1.73
CA PRO A 22 -17.10 6.73 1.85
C PRO A 22 -17.09 7.97 2.76
N PRO A 23 -18.12 8.83 2.73
CA PRO A 23 -18.30 9.88 3.71
C PRO A 23 -18.16 9.35 5.14
N TYR A 24 -17.57 10.15 6.07
CA TYR A 24 -17.26 9.67 7.44
C TYR A 24 -18.33 10.05 8.47
N ASN A 25 -19.45 10.61 8.03
CA ASN A 25 -20.53 11.10 8.89
C ASN A 25 -20.03 12.14 9.92
N THR A 26 -19.24 13.10 9.44
CA THR A 26 -18.64 14.15 10.28
C THR A 26 -19.59 15.30 10.59
N GLY A 27 -20.76 15.32 9.95
CA GLY A 27 -21.80 16.35 10.10
C GLY A 27 -21.55 17.63 9.32
N GLY A 28 -20.55 17.64 8.42
CA GLY A 28 -20.17 18.76 7.57
C GLY A 28 -20.59 18.59 6.11
N ALA A 29 -20.64 19.71 5.37
CA ALA A 29 -20.62 19.72 3.91
C ALA A 29 -19.17 19.97 3.46
N PHE A 30 -18.71 19.24 2.44
CA PHE A 30 -17.39 19.41 1.87
C PHE A 30 -17.47 20.12 0.52
N GLU A 31 -16.67 21.16 0.36
CA GLU A 31 -16.65 22.01 -0.84
C GLU A 31 -15.29 21.91 -1.52
N THR A 32 -15.28 22.00 -2.86
CA THR A 32 -14.05 22.16 -3.64
C THR A 32 -13.42 23.52 -3.34
N ARG A 33 -12.18 23.74 -3.81
CA ARG A 33 -11.50 25.06 -3.67
C ARG A 33 -12.27 26.22 -4.30
N ASP A 34 -13.06 25.92 -5.33
CA ASP A 34 -13.90 26.91 -6.03
C ASP A 34 -15.28 27.07 -5.36
N PHE A 35 -15.44 26.65 -4.10
CA PHE A 35 -16.66 26.72 -3.30
C PHE A 35 -17.87 25.99 -3.89
N LYS A 36 -17.64 24.94 -4.67
CA LYS A 36 -18.69 24.05 -5.15
C LYS A 36 -18.87 22.88 -4.20
N LEU A 37 -20.12 22.51 -3.93
CA LEU A 37 -20.45 21.37 -3.08
C LEU A 37 -19.90 20.09 -3.72
N ALA A 38 -19.01 19.39 -3.00
CA ALA A 38 -18.49 18.09 -3.40
C ALA A 38 -19.41 16.96 -2.92
N TYR A 39 -19.75 16.96 -1.62
CA TYR A 39 -20.71 16.02 -1.03
C TYR A 39 -21.20 16.50 0.34
N ASP A 40 -22.38 16.01 0.78
CA ASP A 40 -22.93 16.24 2.11
C ASP A 40 -22.68 15.01 3.00
N ASP A 41 -22.24 15.24 4.24
CA ASP A 41 -21.83 14.19 5.19
C ASP A 41 -22.65 14.24 6.48
N LYS A 42 -23.97 14.46 6.35
CA LYS A 42 -24.91 14.59 7.46
C LYS A 42 -25.86 13.40 7.52
N TYR A 43 -25.48 12.38 8.27
CA TYR A 43 -26.32 11.21 8.51
C TYR A 43 -26.54 11.00 10.01
N THR A 44 -27.67 10.38 10.39
CA THR A 44 -27.74 9.66 11.68
C THR A 44 -26.89 8.39 11.57
N THR A 45 -26.36 7.91 12.69
CA THR A 45 -25.56 6.65 12.67
C THR A 45 -26.32 5.50 12.00
N ASP A 46 -27.60 5.32 12.33
CA ASP A 46 -28.43 4.28 11.70
C ASP A 46 -28.67 4.53 10.20
N GLY A 47 -28.84 5.79 9.82
CA GLY A 47 -28.97 6.18 8.42
C GLY A 47 -27.71 5.83 7.63
N TYR A 48 -26.55 6.17 8.18
CA TYR A 48 -25.26 5.85 7.60
C TYR A 48 -25.03 4.35 7.48
N LEU A 49 -25.35 3.58 8.51
CA LEU A 49 -25.19 2.13 8.46
C LEU A 49 -26.12 1.47 7.44
N ARG A 50 -27.36 1.97 7.29
CA ARG A 50 -28.25 1.53 6.20
C ARG A 50 -27.67 1.87 4.81
N PHE A 51 -27.17 3.08 4.63
CA PHE A 51 -26.49 3.51 3.41
C PHE A 51 -25.31 2.61 3.06
N MET A 52 -24.45 2.29 4.02
CA MET A 52 -23.30 1.42 3.83
C MET A 52 -23.71 -0.04 3.59
N ARG A 53 -24.71 -0.56 4.33
CA ARG A 53 -25.17 -1.95 4.19
C ARG A 53 -25.60 -2.30 2.78
N VAL A 54 -26.36 -1.44 2.15
CA VAL A 54 -26.80 -1.67 0.75
C VAL A 54 -25.62 -1.77 -0.18
N ARG A 55 -24.67 -0.83 -0.08
CA ARG A 55 -23.49 -0.78 -0.95
C ARG A 55 -22.54 -1.95 -0.72
N LEU A 56 -22.25 -2.25 0.52
CA LEU A 56 -21.35 -3.37 0.88
C LEU A 56 -21.92 -4.72 0.40
N LYS A 57 -23.22 -4.94 0.46
CA LYS A 57 -23.85 -6.15 -0.10
C LYS A 57 -23.68 -6.24 -1.62
N LEU A 58 -23.88 -5.12 -2.34
CA LEU A 58 -23.69 -5.08 -3.79
C LEU A 58 -22.20 -5.30 -4.15
N LEU A 59 -21.29 -4.67 -3.41
CA LEU A 59 -19.84 -4.85 -3.60
C LEU A 59 -19.40 -6.29 -3.31
N HIS A 60 -19.96 -6.92 -2.28
CA HIS A 60 -19.72 -8.34 -2.00
C HIS A 60 -20.14 -9.23 -3.17
N THR A 61 -21.29 -8.93 -3.84
CA THR A 61 -21.75 -9.66 -5.01
C THR A 61 -20.83 -9.44 -6.22
N LEU A 62 -20.33 -8.22 -6.41
CA LEU A 62 -19.45 -7.85 -7.52
C LEU A 62 -18.04 -8.45 -7.42
N LEU A 63 -17.56 -8.71 -6.21
CA LEU A 63 -16.22 -9.26 -5.96
C LEU A 63 -16.10 -10.70 -6.51
N SER A 64 -14.96 -10.97 -7.13
CA SER A 64 -14.53 -12.33 -7.49
C SER A 64 -14.21 -13.16 -6.25
N GLU A 65 -14.18 -14.48 -6.35
CA GLU A 65 -13.79 -15.37 -5.24
C GLU A 65 -12.36 -15.11 -4.76
N LYS A 66 -11.52 -14.51 -5.60
CA LYS A 66 -10.13 -14.10 -5.28
C LYS A 66 -10.03 -12.63 -4.90
N GLY A 67 -11.15 -11.93 -4.84
CA GLY A 67 -11.20 -10.49 -4.65
C GLY A 67 -11.10 -10.08 -3.18
N SER A 68 -10.72 -8.83 -3.00
CA SER A 68 -10.55 -8.17 -1.70
C SER A 68 -11.22 -6.80 -1.67
N ILE A 69 -11.60 -6.35 -0.48
CA ILE A 69 -12.15 -5.01 -0.25
C ILE A 69 -11.40 -4.29 0.86
N TYR A 70 -11.11 -3.02 0.63
CA TYR A 70 -10.56 -2.08 1.59
C TYR A 70 -11.54 -0.94 1.79
N VAL A 71 -11.94 -0.71 3.06
CA VAL A 71 -12.88 0.35 3.43
C VAL A 71 -12.16 1.31 4.35
N HIS A 72 -11.93 2.53 3.87
CA HIS A 72 -11.22 3.60 4.58
C HIS A 72 -12.21 4.42 5.40
N LEU A 73 -11.94 4.61 6.69
CA LEU A 73 -12.87 5.20 7.65
C LEU A 73 -12.12 5.99 8.73
N ASP A 74 -12.81 6.91 9.34
CA ASP A 74 -12.34 7.58 10.55
C ASP A 74 -12.62 6.78 11.83
N SER A 75 -12.16 7.30 12.97
CA SER A 75 -12.37 6.68 14.29
C SER A 75 -13.83 6.60 14.74
N ASN A 76 -14.73 7.43 14.17
CA ASN A 76 -16.13 7.45 14.58
C ASN A 76 -16.90 6.26 14.00
N MET A 77 -16.63 5.93 12.74
CA MET A 77 -17.44 4.96 12.00
C MET A 77 -16.77 3.60 11.83
N VAL A 78 -15.46 3.47 12.02
CA VAL A 78 -14.72 2.23 11.74
C VAL A 78 -15.27 1.01 12.48
N PHE A 79 -15.59 1.12 13.75
CA PHE A 79 -16.09 -0.02 14.54
C PHE A 79 -17.52 -0.42 14.17
N HIS A 80 -18.36 0.55 13.85
CA HIS A 80 -19.72 0.30 13.39
C HIS A 80 -19.73 -0.43 12.04
N VAL A 81 -18.89 0.05 11.11
CA VAL A 81 -18.76 -0.57 9.78
C VAL A 81 -18.05 -1.92 9.87
N LYS A 82 -17.11 -2.11 10.83
CA LYS A 82 -16.47 -3.42 11.07
C LYS A 82 -17.52 -4.50 11.39
N ILE A 83 -18.44 -4.22 12.33
CA ILE A 83 -19.53 -5.14 12.71
C ILE A 83 -20.43 -5.42 11.49
N LEU A 84 -20.75 -4.39 10.72
CA LEU A 84 -21.54 -4.54 9.50
C LEU A 84 -20.83 -5.41 8.44
N MET A 85 -19.52 -5.26 8.30
CA MET A 85 -18.74 -6.08 7.37
C MET A 85 -18.62 -7.54 7.84
N ASP A 86 -18.53 -7.80 9.14
CA ASP A 86 -18.57 -9.15 9.68
C ASP A 86 -19.85 -9.89 9.30
N ASP A 87 -20.99 -9.18 9.37
CA ASP A 87 -22.31 -9.71 8.97
C ASP A 87 -22.38 -10.03 7.45
N ILE A 88 -21.73 -9.22 6.61
CA ILE A 88 -21.83 -9.34 5.14
C ILE A 88 -20.75 -10.27 4.57
N PHE A 89 -19.49 -10.11 4.99
CA PHE A 89 -18.33 -10.83 4.48
C PHE A 89 -17.99 -12.06 5.30
N GLY A 90 -18.44 -12.11 6.58
CA GLY A 90 -18.07 -13.11 7.58
C GLY A 90 -16.77 -12.75 8.31
N GLU A 91 -16.76 -12.94 9.65
CA GLU A 91 -15.61 -12.66 10.52
C GLU A 91 -14.33 -13.36 10.06
N LYS A 92 -14.41 -14.60 9.59
CA LYS A 92 -13.28 -15.39 9.10
C LYS A 92 -12.55 -14.76 7.90
N ASN A 93 -13.24 -13.88 7.17
CA ASN A 93 -12.72 -13.20 6.00
C ASN A 93 -12.12 -11.82 6.32
N PHE A 94 -12.14 -11.42 7.59
CA PHE A 94 -11.39 -10.26 8.08
C PHE A 94 -9.89 -10.55 8.03
N ARG A 95 -9.15 -9.72 7.30
CA ARG A 95 -7.70 -9.90 7.09
C ARG A 95 -6.86 -8.96 7.95
N GLY A 96 -7.45 -7.85 8.40
CA GLY A 96 -6.79 -6.91 9.28
C GLY A 96 -7.39 -5.51 9.24
N MET A 97 -6.95 -4.68 10.16
CA MET A 97 -7.24 -3.26 10.20
C MET A 97 -5.91 -2.49 10.15
N ILE A 98 -5.75 -1.69 9.13
CA ILE A 98 -4.57 -0.85 8.97
C ILE A 98 -4.84 0.48 9.68
N THR A 99 -3.94 0.88 10.57
CA THR A 99 -3.93 2.21 11.18
C THR A 99 -2.98 3.11 10.39
N ARG A 100 -3.52 4.14 9.77
CA ARG A 100 -2.75 5.10 8.99
C ARG A 100 -2.60 6.43 9.74
N LYS A 101 -1.39 6.96 9.77
CA LYS A 101 -1.15 8.35 10.18
C LYS A 101 -1.52 9.29 9.04
N LYS A 102 -2.59 10.09 9.20
CA LYS A 102 -3.09 10.99 8.14
C LYS A 102 -2.42 12.36 8.14
N CYS A 103 -1.96 12.85 9.28
CA CYS A 103 -1.37 14.18 9.37
C CYS A 103 -0.30 14.27 10.47
N LYS A 104 0.48 15.34 10.44
CA LYS A 104 1.41 15.71 11.51
C LYS A 104 0.65 16.11 12.77
N SER A 105 1.33 16.11 13.92
CA SER A 105 0.77 16.59 15.20
C SER A 105 0.20 17.99 15.05
N LYS A 106 -0.97 18.22 15.64
CA LYS A 106 -1.69 19.51 15.64
C LYS A 106 -1.78 20.05 17.06
N ASN A 107 -1.55 21.33 17.24
CA ASN A 107 -1.86 21.99 18.49
C ASN A 107 -3.38 22.13 18.63
N PHE A 108 -3.92 21.74 19.77
CA PHE A 108 -5.33 21.88 20.10
C PHE A 108 -5.54 22.02 21.61
N THR A 109 -6.68 22.64 21.96
CA THR A 109 -7.00 22.98 23.36
C THR A 109 -7.98 22.00 24.02
N ARG A 110 -8.41 20.97 23.30
CA ARG A 110 -9.38 19.97 23.80
C ARG A 110 -8.73 19.06 24.85
N LYS A 111 -9.52 18.61 25.83
CA LYS A 111 -9.09 17.65 26.86
C LYS A 111 -9.11 16.19 26.33
N THR A 112 -8.44 15.94 25.21
CA THR A 112 -8.39 14.63 24.54
C THR A 112 -7.11 14.52 23.73
N TYR A 113 -6.74 13.31 23.29
CA TYR A 113 -5.64 13.14 22.35
C TYR A 113 -6.00 13.68 20.97
N GLY A 114 -5.01 14.22 20.24
CA GLY A 114 -5.19 14.67 18.86
C GLY A 114 -5.49 13.51 17.90
N ASN A 115 -6.55 13.65 17.12
CA ASN A 115 -6.88 12.65 16.10
C ASN A 115 -5.98 12.88 14.86
N ILE A 116 -4.95 12.06 14.72
CA ILE A 116 -3.98 12.07 13.62
C ILE A 116 -4.02 10.78 12.79
N SER A 117 -4.96 9.88 13.06
CA SER A 117 -5.09 8.60 12.39
C SER A 117 -6.46 8.43 11.73
N ASP A 118 -6.48 7.57 10.74
CA ASP A 118 -7.67 6.92 10.18
C ASP A 118 -7.39 5.42 10.00
N TYR A 119 -8.39 4.67 9.56
CA TYR A 119 -8.38 3.22 9.60
C TYR A 119 -8.86 2.65 8.27
N ILE A 120 -8.22 1.56 7.84
CA ILE A 120 -8.64 0.86 6.64
C ILE A 120 -8.97 -0.58 7.03
N LEU A 121 -10.24 -0.95 6.93
CA LEU A 121 -10.70 -2.33 7.14
C LEU A 121 -10.39 -3.16 5.89
N PHE A 122 -9.70 -4.27 6.05
CA PHE A 122 -9.34 -5.18 4.98
C PHE A 122 -10.06 -6.51 5.13
N TYR A 123 -10.86 -6.86 4.13
CA TYR A 123 -11.54 -8.14 4.01
C TYR A 123 -11.25 -8.79 2.67
N SER A 124 -11.34 -10.09 2.61
CA SER A 124 -11.36 -10.86 1.38
C SER A 124 -12.73 -11.48 1.12
N LYS A 125 -12.99 -11.88 -0.13
CA LYS A 125 -14.20 -12.65 -0.47
C LYS A 125 -14.12 -14.07 0.08
N SER A 126 -12.93 -14.68 0.00
CA SER A 126 -12.65 -16.04 0.46
C SER A 126 -11.18 -16.21 0.89
N ASP A 127 -10.80 -17.41 1.32
CA ASP A 127 -9.41 -17.73 1.64
C ASP A 127 -8.49 -17.83 0.41
N SER A 128 -9.04 -17.87 -0.81
CA SER A 128 -8.28 -17.87 -2.06
C SER A 128 -7.93 -16.48 -2.59
N ALA A 129 -8.17 -15.43 -1.79
CA ALA A 129 -7.89 -14.05 -2.17
C ALA A 129 -6.41 -13.83 -2.55
N LYS A 130 -6.20 -12.96 -3.53
CA LYS A 130 -4.86 -12.56 -3.95
C LYS A 130 -4.13 -11.83 -2.83
N TRP A 131 -2.88 -12.22 -2.58
CA TRP A 131 -2.02 -11.60 -1.58
C TRP A 131 -0.57 -11.54 -2.07
N ASN A 132 -0.14 -10.40 -2.54
CA ASN A 132 1.25 -10.09 -2.89
C ASN A 132 1.87 -9.38 -1.69
N ARG A 133 2.63 -10.11 -0.87
CA ARG A 133 3.20 -9.54 0.37
C ARG A 133 4.02 -8.29 0.08
N PRO A 134 3.64 -7.12 0.60
CA PRO A 134 4.38 -5.88 0.39
C PRO A 134 5.63 -5.82 1.27
N TYR A 135 6.69 -5.16 0.76
CA TYR A 135 7.94 -4.93 1.46
C TYR A 135 8.34 -3.48 1.30
N ASP A 136 8.79 -2.85 2.39
CA ASP A 136 9.47 -1.57 2.36
C ASP A 136 10.94 -1.76 2.04
N GLN A 137 11.54 -0.80 1.39
CA GLN A 137 12.98 -0.80 1.15
C GLN A 137 13.72 -0.66 2.50
N TRP A 138 14.88 -1.29 2.56
CA TRP A 138 15.79 -1.07 3.67
C TRP A 138 16.34 0.36 3.62
N ASP A 139 16.24 1.11 4.72
CA ASP A 139 17.00 2.34 4.88
C ASP A 139 18.43 2.02 5.40
N ASP A 140 19.36 2.95 5.14
CA ASP A 140 20.78 2.74 5.46
C ASP A 140 21.03 2.49 6.94
N GLU A 141 20.30 3.17 7.84
CA GLU A 141 20.45 2.99 9.28
C GLU A 141 20.00 1.59 9.72
N LYS A 142 18.85 1.13 9.23
CA LYS A 142 18.35 -0.23 9.49
C LYS A 142 19.25 -1.29 8.87
N VAL A 143 19.80 -1.04 7.67
CA VAL A 143 20.77 -1.95 7.05
C VAL A 143 21.99 -2.13 7.93
N LEU A 144 22.58 -1.05 8.43
CA LEU A 144 23.76 -1.13 9.30
C LEU A 144 23.49 -1.90 10.60
N LYS A 145 22.29 -1.74 11.15
CA LYS A 145 21.87 -2.41 12.39
C LYS A 145 21.57 -3.89 12.18
N GLU A 146 20.80 -4.22 11.16
CA GLU A 146 20.32 -5.60 10.92
C GLU A 146 21.36 -6.47 10.20
N TYR A 147 22.18 -5.89 9.33
CA TYR A 147 23.19 -6.58 8.53
C TYR A 147 24.59 -6.00 8.78
N PRO A 148 25.11 -6.09 10.00
CA PRO A 148 26.33 -5.39 10.41
C PRO A 148 27.62 -5.93 9.81
N PHE A 149 27.61 -7.15 9.27
CA PHE A 149 28.83 -7.83 8.80
C PHE A 149 29.00 -7.69 7.29
N ILE A 150 30.25 -7.54 6.86
CA ILE A 150 30.65 -7.58 5.45
C ILE A 150 31.53 -8.82 5.28
N GLU A 151 31.25 -9.60 4.23
CA GLU A 151 32.01 -10.78 3.89
C GLU A 151 33.28 -10.37 3.16
N GLU A 152 34.43 -10.86 3.64
CA GLU A 152 35.72 -10.64 3.00
C GLU A 152 35.75 -11.34 1.62
N GLY A 153 36.34 -10.69 0.64
CA GLY A 153 36.48 -11.18 -0.74
C GLY A 153 35.29 -10.92 -1.64
N THR A 154 34.04 -10.98 -1.12
CA THR A 154 32.83 -10.71 -1.93
C THR A 154 32.25 -9.32 -1.69
N GLY A 155 32.55 -8.67 -0.55
CA GLY A 155 31.96 -7.41 -0.13
C GLY A 155 30.47 -7.49 0.25
N ARG A 156 29.86 -8.70 0.24
CA ARG A 156 28.44 -8.90 0.51
C ARG A 156 28.11 -8.63 1.99
N ARG A 157 27.09 -7.81 2.20
CA ARG A 157 26.61 -7.52 3.56
C ARG A 157 25.68 -8.62 4.05
N HIS A 158 25.86 -9.05 5.31
CA HIS A 158 25.07 -10.14 5.88
C HIS A 158 24.82 -9.96 7.38
N LYS A 159 23.84 -10.70 7.89
CA LYS A 159 23.61 -10.95 9.32
C LYS A 159 23.89 -12.42 9.65
N ARG A 160 24.17 -12.70 10.93
CA ARG A 160 24.49 -14.02 11.44
C ARG A 160 23.38 -14.50 12.35
N VAL A 161 22.62 -15.50 11.92
CA VAL A 161 21.50 -16.07 12.67
C VAL A 161 21.84 -17.46 13.19
N PRO A 162 21.28 -17.92 14.32
CA PRO A 162 21.49 -19.28 14.81
C PRO A 162 21.09 -20.32 13.76
N CYS A 163 21.81 -21.46 13.71
CA CYS A 163 21.44 -22.61 12.89
C CYS A 163 20.39 -23.51 13.57
N HIS A 164 19.93 -23.17 14.75
CA HIS A 164 18.96 -23.93 15.54
C HIS A 164 17.67 -23.14 15.79
N ALA A 165 16.56 -23.84 16.03
CA ALA A 165 15.24 -23.28 16.36
C ALA A 165 14.69 -23.92 17.66
N PRO A 166 13.75 -23.26 18.35
CA PRO A 166 13.08 -23.81 19.53
C PRO A 166 12.31 -25.10 19.23
N GLY A 167 12.20 -25.96 20.23
CA GLY A 167 11.51 -27.25 20.18
C GLY A 167 12.46 -28.41 19.93
N THR A 168 12.19 -29.54 20.58
CA THR A 168 12.94 -30.80 20.38
C THR A 168 12.34 -31.59 19.23
N ARG A 169 13.19 -32.30 18.46
CA ARG A 169 12.79 -33.19 17.38
C ARG A 169 13.54 -34.51 17.47
N ASN A 170 12.88 -35.62 17.12
CA ASN A 170 13.44 -36.96 17.15
C ASN A 170 14.01 -37.42 15.78
N GLY A 171 14.03 -36.56 14.79
CA GLY A 171 14.57 -36.89 13.45
C GLY A 171 15.99 -36.36 13.25
N ALA A 172 16.45 -36.36 12.00
CA ALA A 172 17.78 -35.89 11.61
C ALA A 172 18.16 -34.52 12.16
N THR A 173 17.20 -33.61 12.29
CA THR A 173 17.40 -32.26 12.85
C THR A 173 17.52 -32.21 14.37
N GLY A 174 17.16 -33.30 15.08
CA GLY A 174 17.35 -33.44 16.53
C GLY A 174 18.66 -34.14 16.93
N GLY A 175 19.33 -34.75 15.96
CA GLY A 175 20.59 -35.48 16.15
C GLY A 175 21.84 -34.60 16.02
N PRO A 176 23.02 -35.21 16.16
CA PRO A 176 24.28 -34.48 16.08
C PRO A 176 24.60 -34.04 14.65
N TRP A 177 25.22 -32.86 14.53
CA TRP A 177 25.89 -32.39 13.32
C TRP A 177 27.36 -32.12 13.65
N ARG A 178 28.27 -32.77 12.94
CA ARG A 178 29.72 -32.70 13.18
C ARG A 178 30.09 -32.94 14.65
N GLY A 179 29.42 -33.90 15.30
CA GLY A 179 29.62 -34.23 16.71
C GLY A 179 28.98 -33.29 17.72
N MET A 180 28.34 -32.19 17.28
CA MET A 180 27.65 -31.24 18.15
C MET A 180 26.15 -31.53 18.19
N MET A 181 25.61 -31.67 19.38
CA MET A 181 24.14 -31.72 19.56
C MET A 181 23.55 -30.31 19.46
N PRO A 182 22.29 -30.16 18.98
CA PRO A 182 21.59 -28.89 19.12
C PRO A 182 21.47 -28.51 20.61
N PRO A 183 21.46 -27.20 20.95
CA PRO A 183 21.29 -26.79 22.34
C PRO A 183 20.02 -27.38 22.97
N GLU A 184 20.01 -27.55 24.29
CA GLU A 184 18.88 -28.10 25.03
C GLU A 184 17.57 -27.37 24.70
N GLY A 185 16.50 -28.13 24.49
CA GLY A 185 15.19 -27.58 24.08
C GLY A 185 15.11 -27.08 22.64
N LYS A 186 16.12 -27.36 21.79
CA LYS A 186 16.20 -26.90 20.39
C LYS A 186 16.50 -28.04 19.43
N HIS A 187 16.38 -27.72 18.14
CA HIS A 187 16.77 -28.60 17.03
C HIS A 187 17.49 -27.78 15.95
N TRP A 188 18.23 -28.44 15.06
CA TRP A 188 18.79 -27.78 13.89
C TRP A 188 17.67 -27.35 12.91
N GLN A 189 17.81 -26.17 12.32
CA GLN A 189 16.83 -25.68 11.32
C GLN A 189 16.84 -26.48 10.02
N TYR A 190 17.96 -27.12 9.73
CA TYR A 190 18.22 -27.93 8.53
C TYR A 190 18.79 -29.28 8.93
N THR A 191 18.71 -30.26 8.03
CA THR A 191 19.38 -31.55 8.25
C THR A 191 20.88 -31.40 8.24
N PRO A 192 21.66 -32.32 8.88
CA PRO A 192 23.11 -32.28 8.87
C PRO A 192 23.72 -32.16 7.47
N GLU A 193 23.20 -32.92 6.50
CA GLU A 193 23.66 -32.88 5.10
C GLU A 193 23.45 -31.49 4.49
N LYS A 194 22.32 -30.87 4.77
CA LYS A 194 22.04 -29.50 4.27
C LYS A 194 22.92 -28.45 4.92
N LEU A 195 23.22 -28.61 6.21
CA LEU A 195 24.18 -27.76 6.91
C LEU A 195 25.59 -27.89 6.35
N ASP A 196 26.02 -29.12 5.98
CA ASP A 196 27.31 -29.34 5.32
C ASP A 196 27.38 -28.70 3.93
N GLU A 197 26.30 -28.78 3.13
CA GLU A 197 26.22 -28.05 1.86
C GLU A 197 26.36 -26.55 2.03
N MET A 198 25.70 -26.01 3.04
CA MET A 198 25.75 -24.58 3.34
C MET A 198 27.13 -24.14 3.81
N ASP A 199 27.79 -24.96 4.62
CA ASP A 199 29.14 -24.68 5.07
C ASP A 199 30.16 -24.75 3.92
N ALA A 200 30.04 -25.75 3.03
CA ALA A 200 30.88 -25.86 1.83
C ALA A 200 30.70 -24.63 0.89
N LYS A 201 29.53 -23.99 0.87
CA LYS A 201 29.27 -22.75 0.13
C LYS A 201 29.73 -21.49 0.86
N GLY A 202 30.29 -21.61 2.07
CA GLY A 202 30.68 -20.48 2.89
C GLY A 202 29.49 -19.72 3.54
N GLU A 203 28.30 -20.29 3.55
CA GLU A 203 27.08 -19.71 4.14
C GLU A 203 27.02 -19.89 5.67
N ILE A 204 27.90 -20.68 6.26
CA ILE A 204 28.05 -20.85 7.71
C ILE A 204 29.25 -20.04 8.20
N TYR A 205 29.02 -19.30 9.25
CA TYR A 205 30.06 -18.62 10.03
C TYR A 205 30.28 -19.40 11.31
N TRP A 206 31.51 -19.77 11.58
CA TRP A 206 31.95 -20.42 12.83
C TRP A 206 32.46 -19.34 13.79
N SER A 207 31.79 -19.19 14.95
CA SER A 207 32.29 -18.29 16.00
C SER A 207 33.59 -18.82 16.61
N SER A 208 34.32 -17.97 17.35
CA SER A 208 35.52 -18.34 18.08
C SER A 208 35.30 -19.52 19.06
N ASN A 209 34.07 -19.66 19.58
CA ASN A 209 33.68 -20.75 20.47
C ASN A 209 33.15 -22.00 19.71
N GLY A 210 33.34 -22.09 18.40
CA GLY A 210 32.89 -23.18 17.57
C GLY A 210 31.38 -23.26 17.30
N ASN A 211 30.61 -22.25 17.65
CA ASN A 211 29.16 -22.24 17.41
C ASN A 211 28.83 -21.81 15.97
N PRO A 212 28.09 -22.63 15.21
CA PRO A 212 27.70 -22.28 13.84
C PRO A 212 26.58 -21.25 13.80
N ARG A 213 26.72 -20.31 12.86
CA ARG A 213 25.69 -19.32 12.54
C ARG A 213 25.53 -19.23 11.03
N ARG A 214 24.29 -19.21 10.56
CA ARG A 214 24.01 -19.02 9.14
C ARG A 214 24.16 -17.56 8.76
N LYS A 215 24.86 -17.30 7.67
CA LYS A 215 24.88 -15.98 7.03
C LYS A 215 23.59 -15.78 6.25
N VAL A 216 22.91 -14.65 6.46
CA VAL A 216 21.75 -14.21 5.68
C VAL A 216 22.13 -12.91 4.99
N TYR A 217 22.20 -12.94 3.67
CA TYR A 217 22.71 -11.83 2.89
C TYR A 217 21.63 -10.79 2.61
N LEU A 218 22.02 -9.50 2.62
CA LEU A 218 21.12 -8.38 2.35
C LEU A 218 20.57 -8.40 0.92
N ASP A 219 21.42 -8.75 -0.05
CA ASP A 219 21.07 -8.86 -1.47
C ASP A 219 20.02 -9.96 -1.78
N GLN A 220 19.80 -10.87 -0.85
CA GLN A 220 18.75 -11.89 -0.92
C GLN A 220 17.46 -11.44 -0.18
N SER A 221 17.49 -10.31 0.51
CA SER A 221 16.33 -9.79 1.22
C SER A 221 15.36 -9.10 0.27
N LYS A 222 14.08 -9.41 0.40
CA LYS A 222 13.01 -8.69 -0.31
C LYS A 222 12.70 -7.31 0.28
N GLY A 223 13.30 -6.95 1.40
CA GLY A 223 12.99 -5.75 2.16
C GLY A 223 12.40 -6.06 3.54
N VAL A 224 11.83 -5.05 4.16
CA VAL A 224 11.13 -5.16 5.46
C VAL A 224 9.66 -5.46 5.19
N PRO A 225 9.10 -6.59 5.68
CA PRO A 225 7.68 -6.88 5.50
C PRO A 225 6.83 -5.77 6.11
N VAL A 226 5.90 -5.23 5.32
CA VAL A 226 4.97 -4.18 5.76
C VAL A 226 4.01 -4.74 6.82
N GLN A 227 3.74 -3.94 7.85
CA GLN A 227 2.82 -4.25 8.94
C GLN A 227 1.55 -3.37 8.84
N ASP A 228 0.70 -3.43 9.84
CA ASP A 228 -0.61 -2.78 9.90
C ASP A 228 -0.61 -1.33 10.42
N ILE A 229 0.57 -0.76 10.72
CA ILE A 229 0.73 0.65 11.11
C ILE A 229 1.50 1.39 10.03
N TRP A 230 0.82 2.32 9.35
CA TRP A 230 1.37 3.10 8.23
C TRP A 230 1.62 4.55 8.65
N LEU A 231 2.87 4.95 8.72
CA LEU A 231 3.30 6.27 9.18
C LEU A 231 3.64 7.24 8.04
N ASP A 232 3.90 6.73 6.85
CA ASP A 232 4.53 7.48 5.76
C ASP A 232 3.53 8.04 4.74
N TYR A 233 2.25 7.62 4.80
CA TYR A 233 1.20 8.04 3.85
C TYR A 233 0.33 9.16 4.42
N LEU A 234 0.93 10.33 4.62
CA LEU A 234 0.18 11.51 5.08
C LEU A 234 -0.82 11.98 4.03
N ASP A 235 -1.87 12.67 4.48
CA ASP A 235 -2.80 13.35 3.58
C ASP A 235 -2.05 14.34 2.69
N VAL A 236 -2.50 14.44 1.48
CA VAL A 236 -2.01 15.41 0.52
C VAL A 236 -2.46 16.79 1.00
N ASN A 237 -1.49 17.62 1.37
CA ASN A 237 -1.77 18.94 1.93
C ASN A 237 -1.58 20.03 0.88
N ASN A 238 -2.06 21.25 1.20
CA ASN A 238 -2.03 22.42 0.32
C ASN A 238 -0.61 22.88 -0.12
N GLN A 239 0.45 22.21 0.37
CA GLN A 239 1.83 22.52 -0.01
C GLN A 239 2.35 21.59 -1.11
N ASN A 240 1.61 20.55 -1.49
CA ASN A 240 1.95 19.72 -2.63
C ASN A 240 1.54 20.41 -3.93
N SER A 241 2.47 20.54 -4.84
CA SER A 241 2.27 21.19 -6.14
C SER A 241 1.40 20.40 -7.13
N CYS A 242 1.08 19.14 -6.83
CA CYS A 242 0.39 18.22 -7.73
C CYS A 242 -0.94 17.72 -7.14
N LEU A 243 -1.86 18.66 -6.87
CA LEU A 243 -3.19 18.37 -6.36
C LEU A 243 -4.26 18.57 -7.41
N THR A 244 -5.37 17.82 -7.34
CA THR A 244 -6.54 18.06 -8.17
C THR A 244 -7.40 19.23 -7.64
N GLY A 245 -7.24 19.61 -6.36
CA GLY A 245 -8.08 20.59 -5.68
C GLY A 245 -9.37 20.01 -5.09
N TYR A 246 -9.62 18.71 -5.31
CA TYR A 246 -10.74 18.02 -4.68
C TYR A 246 -10.49 17.85 -3.17
N PRO A 247 -11.49 18.08 -2.31
CA PRO A 247 -11.33 17.89 -0.87
C PRO A 247 -11.01 16.43 -0.54
N THR A 248 -10.22 16.23 0.50
CA THR A 248 -9.90 14.89 1.03
C THR A 248 -9.17 13.94 0.06
N GLU A 249 -8.46 14.48 -0.96
CA GLU A 249 -7.67 13.67 -1.89
C GLU A 249 -6.70 12.76 -1.15
N LYS A 250 -6.71 11.48 -1.49
CA LYS A 250 -5.87 10.47 -0.84
C LYS A 250 -4.45 10.42 -1.41
N ASN A 251 -3.54 9.90 -0.62
CA ASN A 251 -2.15 9.67 -1.01
C ASN A 251 -2.07 8.59 -2.10
N LEU A 252 -1.45 8.91 -3.24
CA LEU A 252 -1.34 8.03 -4.41
C LEU A 252 -0.53 6.76 -4.09
N ASP A 253 0.60 6.90 -3.36
CA ASP A 253 1.48 5.77 -3.06
C ASP A 253 0.83 4.78 -2.09
N MET A 254 -0.03 5.27 -1.18
CA MET A 254 -0.87 4.42 -0.33
C MET A 254 -1.80 3.54 -1.18
N LEU A 255 -2.46 4.13 -2.17
CA LEU A 255 -3.37 3.39 -3.05
C LEU A 255 -2.63 2.42 -3.96
N LYS A 256 -1.46 2.81 -4.49
CA LYS A 256 -0.58 1.89 -5.22
C LYS A 256 -0.23 0.66 -4.38
N ARG A 257 0.17 0.85 -3.11
CA ARG A 257 0.46 -0.25 -2.19
C ARG A 257 -0.71 -1.19 -2.02
N ILE A 258 -1.93 -0.67 -1.81
CA ILE A 258 -3.15 -1.48 -1.67
C ILE A 258 -3.39 -2.29 -2.94
N ILE A 259 -3.30 -1.65 -4.11
CA ILE A 259 -3.55 -2.27 -5.41
C ILE A 259 -2.52 -3.37 -5.70
N GLU A 260 -1.24 -3.09 -5.51
CA GLU A 260 -0.16 -4.08 -5.70
C GLU A 260 -0.32 -5.29 -4.78
N THR A 261 -0.74 -5.06 -3.53
CA THR A 261 -0.90 -6.11 -2.53
C THR A 261 -2.03 -7.08 -2.88
N SER A 262 -3.15 -6.59 -3.41
CA SER A 262 -4.37 -7.40 -3.56
C SER A 262 -4.84 -7.57 -5.00
N SER A 263 -4.01 -7.21 -5.98
CA SER A 263 -4.30 -7.43 -7.40
C SER A 263 -3.02 -7.67 -8.21
N ASN A 264 -3.20 -8.14 -9.44
CA ASN A 264 -2.14 -8.31 -10.43
C ASN A 264 -2.39 -7.41 -11.66
N PRO A 265 -1.39 -7.13 -12.51
CA PRO A 265 -1.61 -6.43 -13.77
C PRO A 265 -2.73 -7.10 -14.59
N GLY A 266 -3.62 -6.30 -15.18
CA GLY A 266 -4.81 -6.76 -15.92
C GLY A 266 -6.05 -7.02 -15.08
N ASP A 267 -5.94 -7.10 -13.76
CA ASP A 267 -7.08 -7.27 -12.83
C ASP A 267 -7.97 -6.01 -12.80
N LEU A 268 -9.24 -6.21 -12.39
CA LEU A 268 -10.23 -5.15 -12.33
C LEU A 268 -10.38 -4.56 -10.93
N VAL A 269 -10.15 -3.25 -10.81
CA VAL A 269 -10.28 -2.46 -9.58
C VAL A 269 -11.56 -1.61 -9.63
N LEU A 270 -12.34 -1.60 -8.56
CA LEU A 270 -13.53 -0.76 -8.43
C LEU A 270 -13.39 0.22 -7.26
N ASP A 271 -13.70 1.49 -7.52
CA ASP A 271 -13.93 2.51 -6.49
C ASP A 271 -15.29 3.19 -6.76
N CYS A 272 -16.26 2.99 -5.86
CA CYS A 272 -17.59 3.59 -6.00
C CYS A 272 -17.80 4.86 -5.17
N PHE A 273 -16.71 5.43 -4.64
CA PHE A 273 -16.61 6.75 -4.04
C PHE A 273 -15.35 7.44 -4.57
N ALA A 274 -15.26 7.51 -5.90
CA ALA A 274 -14.00 7.78 -6.61
C ALA A 274 -13.40 9.17 -6.34
N GLY A 275 -14.22 10.17 -5.95
CA GLY A 275 -13.79 11.53 -5.60
C GLY A 275 -12.86 12.14 -6.64
N SER A 276 -11.60 12.38 -6.28
CA SER A 276 -10.57 12.90 -7.19
C SER A 276 -10.00 11.86 -8.17
N GLY A 277 -10.44 10.60 -8.10
CA GLY A 277 -9.97 9.51 -8.96
C GLY A 277 -8.58 8.98 -8.65
N THR A 278 -8.07 9.19 -7.44
CA THR A 278 -6.71 8.74 -7.08
C THR A 278 -6.55 7.22 -7.17
N THR A 279 -7.59 6.46 -6.78
CA THR A 279 -7.62 5.00 -6.93
C THR A 279 -7.51 4.58 -8.39
N LEU A 280 -8.21 5.27 -9.27
CA LEU A 280 -8.26 4.97 -10.71
C LEU A 280 -6.90 5.24 -11.37
N VAL A 281 -6.28 6.38 -11.03
CA VAL A 281 -4.93 6.71 -11.51
C VAL A 281 -3.90 5.69 -11.01
N ALA A 282 -3.98 5.30 -9.73
CA ALA A 282 -3.11 4.27 -9.19
C ALA A 282 -3.26 2.93 -9.92
N ALA A 283 -4.51 2.54 -10.25
CA ALA A 283 -4.80 1.33 -10.99
C ALA A 283 -4.23 1.38 -12.42
N GLU A 284 -4.46 2.49 -13.13
CA GLU A 284 -3.94 2.71 -14.49
C GLU A 284 -2.40 2.65 -14.54
N GLU A 285 -1.73 3.39 -13.65
CA GLU A 285 -0.26 3.42 -13.59
C GLU A 285 0.36 2.04 -13.29
N LEU A 286 -0.38 1.17 -12.63
CA LEU A 286 0.03 -0.19 -12.30
C LEU A 286 -0.46 -1.23 -13.33
N GLY A 287 -1.09 -0.81 -14.43
CA GLY A 287 -1.57 -1.70 -15.48
C GLY A 287 -2.79 -2.55 -15.08
N ARG A 288 -3.64 -2.03 -14.18
CA ARG A 288 -4.94 -2.63 -13.83
C ARG A 288 -6.04 -1.97 -14.64
N GLN A 289 -7.10 -2.74 -14.92
CA GLN A 289 -8.36 -2.18 -15.38
C GLN A 289 -9.10 -1.54 -14.19
N TRP A 290 -9.94 -0.55 -14.44
CA TRP A 290 -10.63 0.11 -13.35
C TRP A 290 -12.04 0.57 -13.71
N ILE A 291 -12.89 0.66 -12.70
CA ILE A 291 -14.21 1.28 -12.75
C ILE A 291 -14.28 2.30 -11.60
N GLY A 292 -14.56 3.56 -11.93
CA GLY A 292 -14.82 4.63 -10.98
C GLY A 292 -16.29 5.03 -11.01
N VAL A 293 -16.88 5.21 -9.84
CA VAL A 293 -18.24 5.74 -9.69
C VAL A 293 -18.23 6.84 -8.66
N ASP A 294 -18.87 7.96 -8.97
CA ASP A 294 -19.13 9.03 -8.03
C ASP A 294 -20.49 9.67 -8.34
N ILE A 295 -21.14 10.27 -7.33
CA ILE A 295 -22.39 10.98 -7.50
C ILE A 295 -22.15 12.45 -7.86
N GLY A 296 -20.99 13.00 -7.55
CA GLY A 296 -20.63 14.40 -7.76
C GLY A 296 -20.20 14.66 -9.21
N GLU A 297 -20.91 15.54 -9.92
CA GLU A 297 -20.49 15.98 -11.28
C GLU A 297 -19.08 16.56 -11.29
N GLU A 298 -18.69 17.31 -10.25
CA GLU A 298 -17.35 17.89 -10.14
C GLU A 298 -16.28 16.79 -9.97
N ALA A 299 -16.59 15.70 -9.23
CA ALA A 299 -15.70 14.54 -9.14
C ALA A 299 -15.44 13.93 -10.54
N ILE A 300 -16.49 13.71 -11.32
CA ILE A 300 -16.39 13.17 -12.68
C ILE A 300 -15.55 14.08 -13.59
N LYS A 301 -15.78 15.40 -13.55
CA LYS A 301 -14.99 16.38 -14.33
C LYS A 301 -13.51 16.36 -13.94
N ILE A 302 -13.22 16.29 -12.63
CA ILE A 302 -11.85 16.24 -12.12
C ILE A 302 -11.17 14.94 -12.56
N ILE A 303 -11.86 13.80 -12.48
CA ILE A 303 -11.34 12.51 -12.97
C ILE A 303 -11.01 12.62 -14.46
N GLN A 304 -11.92 13.12 -15.29
CA GLN A 304 -11.71 13.29 -16.73
C GLN A 304 -10.51 14.20 -17.02
N ASP A 305 -10.43 15.37 -16.38
CA ASP A 305 -9.31 16.29 -16.56
C ASP A 305 -7.97 15.65 -16.16
N ARG A 306 -7.98 14.91 -15.05
CA ARG A 306 -6.78 14.22 -14.54
C ARG A 306 -6.25 13.17 -15.52
N PHE A 307 -7.11 12.41 -16.19
CA PHE A 307 -6.69 11.42 -17.19
C PHE A 307 -6.25 12.06 -18.51
N VAL A 308 -6.82 13.20 -18.89
CA VAL A 308 -6.47 13.90 -20.13
C VAL A 308 -5.21 14.77 -19.95
N ASN A 309 -5.15 15.56 -18.88
CA ASN A 309 -4.16 16.62 -18.67
C ASN A 309 -3.14 16.30 -17.55
N GLY A 310 -3.33 15.21 -16.82
CA GLY A 310 -2.55 14.92 -15.61
C GLY A 310 -2.87 15.90 -14.47
N THR A 311 -2.09 15.84 -13.39
CA THR A 311 -2.17 16.80 -12.29
C THR A 311 -1.36 18.04 -12.61
N LYS A 312 -1.96 19.22 -12.50
CA LYS A 312 -1.28 20.51 -12.68
C LYS A 312 -0.93 21.11 -11.31
N PRO A 313 0.18 21.85 -11.19
CA PRO A 313 0.42 22.65 -9.98
C PRO A 313 -0.72 23.63 -9.78
N ILE A 314 -1.34 23.63 -8.59
CA ILE A 314 -2.43 24.54 -8.25
C ILE A 314 -1.88 25.76 -7.50
N GLY A 315 -2.29 26.98 -7.93
CA GLY A 315 -1.96 28.25 -7.30
C GLY A 315 -0.74 28.95 -7.89
N ASP A 316 -0.46 30.16 -7.40
CA ASP A 316 0.68 31.00 -7.77
C ASP A 316 2.02 30.43 -7.26
N TYR A 317 2.26 29.16 -7.51
CA TYR A 317 3.48 28.51 -7.12
C TYR A 317 4.61 28.99 -8.04
N VAL A 318 5.29 30.05 -7.60
CA VAL A 318 6.57 30.43 -8.21
C VAL A 318 7.57 29.34 -7.85
N SER A 319 7.97 28.51 -8.83
CA SER A 319 9.05 27.57 -8.64
C SER A 319 10.24 28.35 -8.09
N ARG A 320 10.64 28.10 -6.85
CA ARG A 320 11.88 28.66 -6.31
C ARG A 320 12.98 28.18 -7.26
N ARG A 321 13.48 29.06 -8.11
CA ARG A 321 14.77 28.85 -8.79
C ARG A 321 15.74 28.37 -7.71
N LYS A 322 16.28 27.16 -7.87
CA LYS A 322 17.40 26.70 -7.06
C LYS A 322 18.43 27.82 -7.14
N LYS A 323 18.60 28.59 -6.05
CA LYS A 323 19.79 29.42 -5.89
C LYS A 323 20.95 28.44 -6.02
N LYS A 324 21.72 28.52 -7.10
CA LYS A 324 23.06 27.95 -7.14
C LYS A 324 23.75 28.50 -5.89
N ASN A 325 23.97 27.67 -4.92
CA ASN A 325 24.92 27.97 -3.86
C ASN A 325 26.30 27.93 -4.53
N ASP A 326 26.79 29.10 -4.87
CA ASP A 326 28.23 29.34 -5.12
C ASP A 326 28.97 29.17 -3.80
N PHE A 327 29.20 27.93 -3.42
CA PHE A 327 30.27 27.56 -2.49
C PHE A 327 31.04 26.42 -3.15
N ALA A 328 32.19 26.81 -3.71
CA ALA A 328 33.19 25.91 -4.19
C ALA A 328 33.64 24.95 -3.10
N SER A 329 33.31 23.66 -3.25
CA SER A 329 34.15 22.57 -2.80
C SER A 329 34.55 21.79 -4.04
N GLN A 330 35.79 21.98 -4.44
CA GLN A 330 36.47 21.21 -5.48
C GLN A 330 36.41 19.73 -5.06
N SER A 331 35.65 18.94 -5.79
CA SER A 331 35.80 17.50 -5.85
C SER A 331 36.52 17.13 -7.13
N LEU A 332 37.65 16.51 -6.90
CA LEU A 332 38.63 16.07 -7.88
C LEU A 332 38.11 14.81 -8.60
N PHE A 333 37.29 14.93 -9.64
CA PHE A 333 37.03 13.87 -10.65
C PHE A 333 35.98 14.41 -11.65
N ASP A 334 36.41 15.35 -12.50
CA ASP A 334 35.71 15.62 -13.75
C ASP A 334 36.30 14.69 -14.82
N LEU A 335 35.48 13.75 -15.26
CA LEU A 335 35.67 13.08 -16.54
C LEU A 335 34.50 13.49 -17.43
N ASP A 336 34.83 14.28 -18.43
CA ASP A 336 33.96 14.72 -19.52
C ASP A 336 33.35 13.50 -20.23
N PHE A 337 32.02 13.47 -20.37
CA PHE A 337 31.34 12.73 -21.41
C PHE A 337 30.40 13.68 -22.15
N ASP A 338 30.62 13.77 -23.43
CA ASP A 338 29.91 14.57 -24.41
C ASP A 338 28.40 14.27 -24.42
N ASP A 339 27.60 15.35 -24.37
CA ASP A 339 26.16 15.34 -24.60
C ASP A 339 25.86 15.10 -26.08
N GLU A 340 25.46 13.89 -26.42
CA GLU A 340 24.66 13.65 -27.63
C GLU A 340 23.20 13.95 -27.36
N LYS A 341 22.70 14.98 -28.04
CA LYS A 341 21.28 15.33 -28.10
C LYS A 341 20.52 14.24 -28.83
N ASP A 342 19.81 13.43 -28.11
CA ASP A 342 18.79 12.56 -28.68
C ASP A 342 17.39 13.16 -28.46
N THR A 343 16.88 13.81 -29.50
CA THR A 343 15.51 14.30 -29.61
C THR A 343 14.62 13.15 -30.06
N SER A 344 14.25 12.26 -29.15
CA SER A 344 13.20 11.30 -29.40
C SER A 344 11.87 11.79 -28.83
N ASN A 345 11.02 12.19 -29.76
CA ASN A 345 9.64 12.56 -29.60
C ASN A 345 8.83 11.33 -29.12
N SER A 346 8.71 11.12 -27.79
CA SER A 346 7.80 10.12 -27.26
C SER A 346 6.37 10.63 -27.36
N GLN A 347 5.69 10.30 -28.47
CA GLN A 347 4.24 10.33 -28.51
C GLN A 347 3.70 9.40 -27.42
N LYS A 348 3.25 10.00 -26.30
CA LYS A 348 2.37 9.30 -25.37
C LYS A 348 1.10 8.93 -26.14
N THR A 349 0.94 7.66 -26.44
CA THR A 349 -0.33 7.09 -26.82
C THR A 349 -1.31 7.34 -25.68
N ALA A 350 -2.20 8.32 -25.86
CA ALA A 350 -3.32 8.54 -24.97
C ALA A 350 -4.15 7.25 -25.01
N SER A 351 -4.19 6.50 -23.90
CA SER A 351 -5.10 5.40 -23.73
C SER A 351 -6.52 5.94 -23.95
N LYS A 352 -7.28 5.31 -24.85
CA LYS A 352 -8.67 5.67 -25.08
C LYS A 352 -9.47 5.28 -23.84
N VAL A 353 -9.55 6.19 -22.87
CA VAL A 353 -10.42 6.02 -21.72
C VAL A 353 -11.88 6.12 -22.23
N GLN A 354 -12.62 5.03 -22.15
CA GLN A 354 -14.04 5.02 -22.50
C GLN A 354 -14.83 5.43 -21.26
N TYR A 355 -15.60 6.52 -21.38
CA TYR A 355 -16.55 6.97 -20.37
C TYR A 355 -17.95 6.53 -20.73
N GLN A 356 -18.67 5.97 -19.78
CA GLN A 356 -20.10 5.78 -19.88
C GLN A 356 -20.75 6.54 -18.71
N MET A 357 -21.42 7.65 -19.02
CA MET A 357 -22.22 8.39 -18.04
C MET A 357 -23.57 7.72 -17.89
N PHE A 358 -23.98 7.48 -16.65
CA PHE A 358 -25.31 7.01 -16.31
C PHE A 358 -26.04 8.17 -15.62
N GLU A 359 -27.05 8.72 -16.27
CA GLU A 359 -28.01 9.61 -15.61
C GLU A 359 -28.92 8.76 -14.72
N GLU A 360 -29.18 9.19 -13.49
CA GLU A 360 -30.21 8.58 -12.66
C GLU A 360 -31.57 8.84 -13.30
N ILE A 361 -32.30 7.78 -13.68
CA ILE A 361 -33.70 7.80 -14.05
C ILE A 361 -34.52 7.71 -12.77
#